data_3567184a851f059c94357de5064ea39e
#
_entry.id   3567184a851f059c94357de5064ea39e
#
_cell.length_a   1.000
_cell.length_b   1.000
_cell.length_c   1.000
_cell.angle_alpha   90.00
_cell.angle_beta   90.00
_cell.angle_gamma   90.00
#
_symmetry.space_group_name_H-M   'P 1'
#
loop_
_entity.id
_entity.type
_entity.pdbx_description
1 polymer ?
#
loop_
_entity_poly.entity_id
_entity_poly.type
_entity_poly.pdbx_seq_one_letter_code
_entity_poly.pdbx_strand_id
1 'polypeptide(L)'
;MHIAILDHEKCHPKKCHRECQYYCPPVRSGIKTIDFPGPDTQPIITESLCIGCGICPKRCPFGAIKIIGIPDELNRDIIHQYGLNSFRLYSMPMPEKNAVTALLGSNGMGKTTTMNILSGLVVPNFGDYESKPDKDKVIERYSKSILGQYFRDIYDGKRKTVLKSQFVDQIPRIAKGTIREILEKANISGKLDEVVQDLNLANSLSKDVKSASGGELQKLAIGTAFLKDADILLIDEMTSYLDISERLNIAIKIQEMAKKKTVFVVEHDLAILDWIADSVHLVYGQSGAYGVTVKQKSSSKAINEFLSGYLQEENVRIRPYSIDFDEKGFVRTQVSPELVRWNNFTINLGDFTLEAKEGSIETSSVIGVLGANALGKTTFVKVLAGVTEAKDAIVEPRVRIAYKPQYISTEYEGSVSELIYATVKESIHSVFHFHWTHCIAFPAGFPTKHHHGI
;
A
#
# COMPACT_ATOMS: atom_id res chain seq x y z
N MET A 1 12.68 -15.06 -21.11
CA MET A 1 11.33 -15.69 -21.06
C MET A 1 10.26 -14.63 -20.86
N HIS A 2 8.99 -14.89 -21.25
CA HIS A 2 7.87 -13.98 -21.01
C HIS A 2 6.87 -14.63 -20.05
N ILE A 3 6.39 -13.87 -19.08
CA ILE A 3 5.26 -14.26 -18.24
C ILE A 3 4.01 -13.52 -18.70
N ALA A 4 2.88 -14.19 -18.61
CA ALA A 4 1.57 -13.61 -18.89
C ALA A 4 0.78 -13.51 -17.59
N ILE A 5 0.25 -12.35 -17.32
CA ILE A 5 -0.59 -12.10 -16.16
C ILE A 5 -1.98 -11.74 -16.63
N LEU A 6 -2.97 -12.41 -16.08
CA LEU A 6 -4.38 -12.14 -16.29
C LEU A 6 -4.99 -11.58 -15.00
N ASP A 7 -5.54 -10.39 -15.09
CA ASP A 7 -6.35 -9.80 -14.04
C ASP A 7 -7.77 -10.35 -14.16
N HIS A 8 -8.09 -11.32 -13.29
CA HIS A 8 -9.35 -12.05 -13.32
C HIS A 8 -10.57 -11.15 -13.04
N GLU A 9 -10.39 -10.09 -12.26
CA GLU A 9 -11.48 -9.15 -11.95
C GLU A 9 -11.81 -8.25 -13.14
N LYS A 10 -10.80 -7.88 -13.94
CA LYS A 10 -10.99 -7.06 -15.14
C LYS A 10 -11.35 -7.85 -16.38
N CYS A 11 -11.09 -9.15 -16.40
CA CYS A 11 -11.39 -9.96 -17.58
C CYS A 11 -12.86 -10.33 -17.65
N HIS A 12 -13.58 -9.76 -18.63
CA HIS A 12 -15.00 -10.00 -18.86
C HIS A 12 -15.23 -10.64 -20.24
N PRO A 13 -15.10 -11.96 -20.39
CA PRO A 13 -15.21 -12.66 -21.70
C PRO A 13 -16.56 -12.45 -22.39
N LYS A 14 -17.65 -12.27 -21.62
CA LYS A 14 -19.00 -12.00 -22.14
C LYS A 14 -19.17 -10.60 -22.74
N LYS A 15 -18.27 -9.68 -22.43
CA LYS A 15 -18.34 -8.26 -22.83
C LYS A 15 -17.29 -7.87 -23.87
N CYS A 16 -16.54 -8.83 -24.42
CA CYS A 16 -15.53 -8.61 -25.45
C CYS A 16 -15.67 -9.62 -26.60
N HIS A 17 -14.98 -9.37 -27.71
CA HIS A 17 -14.96 -10.26 -28.87
C HIS A 17 -13.70 -11.16 -28.88
N ARG A 18 -13.11 -11.41 -27.69
CA ARG A 18 -11.86 -12.18 -27.52
C ARG A 18 -10.69 -11.63 -28.33
N GLU A 19 -10.55 -10.31 -28.35
CA GLU A 19 -9.53 -9.60 -29.13
C GLU A 19 -8.12 -10.10 -28.81
N CYS A 20 -7.85 -10.51 -27.56
CA CYS A 20 -6.55 -11.05 -27.15
C CYS A 20 -6.20 -12.32 -27.95
N GLN A 21 -7.15 -13.20 -28.21
CA GLN A 21 -6.96 -14.42 -29.02
C GLN A 21 -6.94 -14.06 -30.50
N TYR A 22 -7.90 -13.27 -30.97
CA TYR A 22 -8.05 -12.94 -32.40
C TYR A 22 -6.82 -12.23 -32.99
N TYR A 23 -6.21 -11.32 -32.24
CA TYR A 23 -5.04 -10.58 -32.69
C TYR A 23 -3.69 -11.20 -32.33
N CYS A 24 -3.67 -12.34 -31.65
CA CYS A 24 -2.43 -13.03 -31.26
C CYS A 24 -1.73 -13.64 -32.50
N PRO A 25 -0.49 -13.23 -32.85
CA PRO A 25 0.18 -13.76 -34.05
C PRO A 25 0.38 -15.28 -34.02
N PRO A 26 0.87 -15.90 -32.93
CA PRO A 26 0.96 -17.36 -32.85
C PRO A 26 -0.41 -18.05 -33.05
N VAL A 27 -1.49 -17.54 -32.47
CA VAL A 27 -2.84 -18.12 -32.64
C VAL A 27 -3.27 -18.04 -34.12
N ARG A 28 -3.01 -16.93 -34.78
CA ARG A 28 -3.29 -16.77 -36.22
C ARG A 28 -2.46 -17.70 -37.11
N SER A 29 -1.32 -18.18 -36.61
CA SER A 29 -0.49 -19.18 -37.27
C SER A 29 -0.86 -20.63 -36.85
N GLY A 30 -1.99 -20.82 -36.15
CA GLY A 30 -2.46 -22.14 -35.75
C GLY A 30 -1.91 -22.66 -34.40
N ILE A 31 -1.10 -21.87 -33.68
CA ILE A 31 -0.53 -22.24 -32.39
C ILE A 31 -1.45 -21.80 -31.27
N LYS A 32 -1.94 -22.69 -30.42
CA LYS A 32 -2.86 -22.39 -29.32
C LYS A 32 -2.17 -21.68 -28.13
N THR A 33 -1.69 -20.47 -28.37
CA THR A 33 -1.04 -19.65 -27.33
C THR A 33 -2.04 -19.03 -26.37
N ILE A 34 -3.20 -18.61 -26.87
CA ILE A 34 -4.32 -18.09 -26.05
C ILE A 34 -5.52 -18.93 -26.38
N ASP A 35 -6.04 -19.63 -25.37
CA ASP A 35 -7.19 -20.51 -25.51
C ASP A 35 -8.31 -20.17 -24.50
N PHE A 36 -9.55 -20.37 -24.91
CA PHE A 36 -10.73 -20.20 -24.06
C PHE A 36 -11.37 -21.58 -23.88
N PRO A 37 -11.26 -22.21 -22.70
CA PRO A 37 -11.80 -23.56 -22.45
C PRO A 37 -13.31 -23.67 -22.65
N GLY A 38 -14.02 -22.56 -22.59
CA GLY A 38 -15.46 -22.49 -22.79
C GLY A 38 -15.93 -21.13 -23.30
N PRO A 39 -17.23 -21.02 -23.67
CA PRO A 39 -17.77 -19.80 -24.26
C PRO A 39 -17.68 -18.58 -23.32
N ASP A 40 -17.83 -18.78 -22.02
CA ASP A 40 -17.87 -17.72 -20.99
C ASP A 40 -16.66 -17.74 -20.06
N THR A 41 -15.66 -18.58 -20.36
CA THR A 41 -14.45 -18.72 -19.52
C THR A 41 -13.41 -17.66 -19.86
N GLN A 42 -12.57 -17.36 -18.89
CA GLN A 42 -11.41 -16.51 -19.09
C GLN A 42 -10.32 -17.22 -19.89
N PRO A 43 -9.46 -16.48 -20.61
CA PRO A 43 -8.43 -17.10 -21.44
C PRO A 43 -7.32 -17.72 -20.60
N ILE A 44 -6.79 -18.81 -21.09
CA ILE A 44 -5.52 -19.42 -20.67
C ILE A 44 -4.45 -18.93 -21.64
N ILE A 45 -3.36 -18.35 -21.12
CA ILE A 45 -2.22 -17.92 -21.92
C ILE A 45 -1.04 -18.85 -21.67
N THR A 46 -0.67 -19.63 -22.69
CA THR A 46 0.46 -20.55 -22.62
C THR A 46 1.77 -19.76 -22.82
N GLU A 47 2.49 -19.54 -21.73
CA GLU A 47 3.67 -18.66 -21.70
C GLU A 47 4.81 -19.19 -22.56
N SER A 48 5.02 -20.53 -22.62
CA SER A 48 6.04 -21.15 -23.46
C SER A 48 5.83 -20.96 -24.97
N LEU A 49 4.59 -20.65 -25.37
CA LEU A 49 4.22 -20.38 -26.76
C LEU A 49 4.11 -18.87 -27.03
N CYS A 50 4.20 -18.04 -25.99
CA CYS A 50 4.08 -16.59 -26.10
C CYS A 50 5.39 -15.97 -26.59
N ILE A 51 5.35 -15.25 -27.71
CA ILE A 51 6.50 -14.54 -28.29
C ILE A 51 6.74 -13.15 -27.69
N GLY A 52 5.93 -12.72 -26.71
CA GLY A 52 6.13 -11.45 -26.03
C GLY A 52 5.80 -10.18 -26.85
N CYS A 53 5.05 -10.29 -27.95
CA CYS A 53 4.79 -9.18 -28.86
C CYS A 53 3.96 -8.03 -28.28
N GLY A 54 3.31 -8.21 -27.12
CA GLY A 54 2.55 -7.16 -26.44
C GLY A 54 1.27 -6.71 -27.16
N ILE A 55 0.75 -7.43 -28.14
CA ILE A 55 -0.47 -7.08 -28.88
C ILE A 55 -1.72 -7.30 -28.01
N CYS A 56 -1.80 -8.45 -27.32
CA CYS A 56 -2.97 -8.78 -26.50
C CYS A 56 -3.23 -7.78 -25.35
N PRO A 57 -2.24 -7.23 -24.60
CA PRO A 57 -2.46 -6.16 -23.67
C PRO A 57 -3.06 -4.91 -24.30
N LYS A 58 -2.54 -4.52 -25.48
CA LYS A 58 -2.99 -3.31 -26.19
C LYS A 58 -4.40 -3.45 -26.80
N ARG A 59 -4.80 -4.67 -27.13
CA ARG A 59 -6.10 -4.97 -27.74
C ARG A 59 -7.18 -5.34 -26.74
N CYS A 60 -6.82 -5.67 -25.50
CA CYS A 60 -7.79 -5.97 -24.47
C CYS A 60 -8.58 -4.71 -24.08
N PRO A 61 -9.93 -4.67 -24.30
CA PRO A 61 -10.74 -3.49 -24.00
C PRO A 61 -10.79 -3.16 -22.50
N PHE A 62 -10.48 -4.15 -21.66
CA PHE A 62 -10.50 -4.02 -20.20
C PHE A 62 -9.11 -3.87 -19.58
N GLY A 63 -8.02 -3.93 -20.37
CA GLY A 63 -6.66 -3.88 -19.84
C GLY A 63 -6.33 -5.02 -18.88
N ALA A 64 -6.97 -6.17 -19.04
CA ALA A 64 -6.86 -7.31 -18.12
C ALA A 64 -5.58 -8.13 -18.31
N ILE A 65 -4.80 -7.91 -19.37
CA ILE A 65 -3.64 -8.73 -19.70
C ILE A 65 -2.36 -7.91 -19.60
N LYS A 66 -1.32 -8.49 -18.99
CA LYS A 66 0.05 -7.97 -19.02
C LYS A 66 0.99 -9.06 -19.57
N ILE A 67 1.90 -8.71 -20.48
CA ILE A 67 2.98 -9.57 -20.93
C ILE A 67 4.30 -8.91 -20.54
N ILE A 68 5.12 -9.64 -19.79
CA ILE A 68 6.32 -9.09 -19.15
C ILE A 68 7.50 -9.99 -19.48
N GLY A 69 8.58 -9.39 -19.98
CA GLY A 69 9.86 -10.07 -20.11
C GLY A 69 10.55 -10.18 -18.75
N ILE A 70 10.94 -11.37 -18.37
CA ILE A 70 11.75 -11.62 -17.18
C ILE A 70 13.06 -12.32 -17.56
N PRO A 71 14.16 -12.11 -16.82
CA PRO A 71 15.38 -12.88 -16.98
C PRO A 71 15.11 -14.38 -16.77
N ASP A 72 15.72 -15.22 -17.59
CA ASP A 72 15.49 -16.68 -17.52
C ASP A 72 15.96 -17.30 -16.20
N GLU A 73 16.93 -16.67 -15.54
CA GLU A 73 17.45 -17.07 -14.23
C GLU A 73 16.38 -17.04 -13.14
N LEU A 74 15.50 -16.04 -13.16
CA LEU A 74 14.42 -15.93 -12.18
C LEU A 74 13.41 -17.07 -12.25
N ASN A 75 13.23 -17.68 -13.41
CA ASN A 75 12.23 -18.72 -13.58
C ASN A 75 12.51 -20.00 -12.75
N ARG A 76 13.73 -20.18 -12.28
CA ARG A 76 14.14 -21.31 -11.43
C ARG A 76 13.88 -21.09 -9.95
N ASP A 77 13.61 -19.87 -9.54
CA ASP A 77 13.53 -19.44 -8.13
C ASP A 77 12.14 -18.96 -7.70
N ILE A 78 11.09 -19.45 -8.36
CA ILE A 78 9.71 -19.16 -7.93
C ILE A 78 9.50 -19.73 -6.53
N ILE A 79 9.08 -18.89 -5.61
CA ILE A 79 8.72 -19.27 -4.24
C ILE A 79 7.23 -19.57 -4.13
N HIS A 80 6.40 -18.70 -4.70
CA HIS A 80 4.96 -18.88 -4.66
C HIS A 80 4.29 -18.29 -5.90
N GLN A 81 3.27 -18.98 -6.37
CA GLN A 81 2.39 -18.55 -7.45
C GLN A 81 0.95 -18.89 -7.10
N TYR A 82 0.05 -17.93 -7.21
CA TYR A 82 -1.36 -18.12 -6.83
C TYR A 82 -2.19 -18.94 -7.82
N GLY A 83 -1.71 -19.12 -9.03
CA GLY A 83 -2.40 -19.86 -10.08
C GLY A 83 -1.82 -19.58 -11.47
N LEU A 84 -2.47 -20.11 -12.49
CA LEU A 84 -2.08 -19.90 -13.87
C LEU A 84 -2.22 -18.41 -14.25
N ASN A 85 -1.20 -17.86 -14.92
CA ASN A 85 -1.16 -16.45 -15.33
C ASN A 85 -1.39 -15.43 -14.19
N SER A 86 -0.99 -15.78 -12.96
CA SER A 86 -1.15 -14.93 -11.80
C SER A 86 0.19 -14.51 -11.20
N PHE A 87 0.13 -13.66 -10.16
CA PHE A 87 1.28 -13.09 -9.47
C PHE A 87 2.28 -14.18 -9.02
N ARG A 88 3.58 -13.86 -9.16
CA ARG A 88 4.71 -14.70 -8.73
C ARG A 88 5.62 -13.98 -7.76
N LEU A 89 5.97 -14.67 -6.69
CA LEU A 89 6.98 -14.22 -5.74
C LEU A 89 8.29 -14.99 -5.97
N TYR A 90 9.39 -14.25 -6.06
CA TYR A 90 10.74 -14.77 -6.19
C TYR A 90 11.58 -14.37 -4.99
N SER A 91 12.35 -15.29 -4.47
CA SER A 91 13.21 -15.13 -3.31
C SER A 91 12.44 -14.81 -2.02
N MET A 92 13.01 -15.19 -0.89
CA MET A 92 12.44 -14.93 0.43
C MET A 92 13.40 -14.11 1.27
N PRO A 93 12.92 -13.11 2.02
CA PRO A 93 13.72 -12.44 3.02
C PRO A 93 13.97 -13.38 4.22
N MET A 94 15.00 -13.11 4.95
CA MET A 94 15.37 -13.87 6.14
C MET A 94 15.22 -13.00 7.39
N PRO A 95 14.22 -13.27 8.24
CA PRO A 95 14.09 -12.59 9.53
C PRO A 95 15.25 -12.96 10.47
N GLU A 96 15.93 -11.94 11.01
CA GLU A 96 17.01 -12.13 11.96
C GLU A 96 16.50 -12.27 13.40
N LYS A 97 17.19 -13.11 14.18
CA LYS A 97 16.87 -13.26 15.62
C LYS A 97 17.34 -12.02 16.37
N ASN A 98 16.52 -11.57 17.32
CA ASN A 98 16.83 -10.44 18.21
C ASN A 98 17.18 -9.14 17.45
N ALA A 99 16.54 -8.93 16.31
CA ALA A 99 16.72 -7.78 15.44
C ALA A 99 15.42 -7.40 14.76
N VAL A 100 15.36 -6.18 14.25
CA VAL A 100 14.30 -5.70 13.36
C VAL A 100 14.76 -5.85 11.91
N THR A 101 14.18 -6.80 11.21
CA THR A 101 14.35 -6.93 9.75
C THR A 101 13.20 -6.24 9.05
N ALA A 102 13.49 -5.40 8.08
CA ALA A 102 12.46 -4.67 7.35
C ALA A 102 12.35 -5.10 5.88
N LEU A 103 11.16 -4.91 5.30
CA LEU A 103 10.88 -5.12 3.90
C LEU A 103 10.36 -3.82 3.27
N LEU A 104 11.09 -3.30 2.29
CA LEU A 104 10.79 -2.06 1.60
C LEU A 104 10.57 -2.30 0.10
N GLY A 105 9.51 -1.73 -0.46
CA GLY A 105 9.21 -1.83 -1.89
C GLY A 105 7.84 -1.24 -2.23
N SER A 106 7.60 -1.04 -3.52
CA SER A 106 6.34 -0.49 -4.00
C SER A 106 5.15 -1.43 -3.75
N ASN A 107 3.93 -0.90 -3.84
CA ASN A 107 2.71 -1.70 -3.65
C ASN A 107 2.52 -2.70 -4.80
N GLY A 108 1.90 -3.85 -4.47
CA GLY A 108 1.66 -4.92 -5.44
C GLY A 108 2.88 -5.78 -5.79
N MET A 109 3.99 -5.65 -5.06
CA MET A 109 5.22 -6.45 -5.24
C MET A 109 5.27 -7.71 -4.37
N GLY A 110 4.18 -8.08 -3.70
CA GLY A 110 4.09 -9.31 -2.91
C GLY A 110 4.57 -9.20 -1.46
N LYS A 111 4.71 -7.99 -0.89
CA LYS A 111 5.09 -7.82 0.53
C LYS A 111 4.15 -8.57 1.47
N THR A 112 2.84 -8.41 1.31
CA THR A 112 1.83 -9.14 2.11
C THR A 112 1.89 -10.65 1.89
N THR A 113 2.16 -11.11 0.66
CA THR A 113 2.39 -12.53 0.36
C THR A 113 3.59 -13.06 1.14
N THR A 114 4.69 -12.31 1.15
CA THR A 114 5.89 -12.61 1.94
C THR A 114 5.57 -12.73 3.43
N MET A 115 4.82 -11.78 3.98
CA MET A 115 4.37 -11.79 5.39
C MET A 115 3.52 -13.02 5.71
N ASN A 116 2.58 -13.38 4.83
CA ASN A 116 1.74 -14.56 4.99
C ASN A 116 2.54 -15.87 4.94
N ILE A 117 3.58 -15.93 4.10
CA ILE A 117 4.48 -17.08 4.06
C ILE A 117 5.33 -17.15 5.34
N LEU A 118 5.92 -16.04 5.76
CA LEU A 118 6.73 -15.99 7.00
C LEU A 118 5.89 -16.28 8.26
N SER A 119 4.60 -15.96 8.24
CA SER A 119 3.68 -16.28 9.34
C SER A 119 3.23 -17.75 9.35
N GLY A 120 3.48 -18.49 8.29
CA GLY A 120 2.97 -19.87 8.11
C GLY A 120 1.52 -19.95 7.65
N LEU A 121 0.84 -18.82 7.38
CA LEU A 121 -0.53 -18.77 6.84
C LEU A 121 -0.59 -19.27 5.38
N VAL A 122 0.46 -19.03 4.61
CA VAL A 122 0.62 -19.52 3.24
C VAL A 122 1.84 -20.41 3.17
N VAL A 123 1.67 -21.61 2.66
CA VAL A 123 2.77 -22.55 2.40
C VAL A 123 3.26 -22.33 0.95
N PRO A 124 4.56 -22.05 0.72
CA PRO A 124 5.12 -21.89 -0.61
C PRO A 124 4.85 -23.11 -1.49
N ASN A 125 4.49 -22.90 -2.76
CA ASN A 125 4.22 -23.97 -3.72
C ASN A 125 5.28 -24.09 -4.84
N PHE A 126 6.29 -23.22 -4.84
CA PHE A 126 7.39 -23.22 -5.80
C PHE A 126 6.97 -23.23 -7.28
N GLY A 127 5.79 -22.60 -7.57
CA GLY A 127 5.21 -22.55 -8.90
C GLY A 127 4.29 -23.73 -9.24
N ASP A 128 4.22 -24.75 -8.40
CA ASP A 128 3.28 -25.87 -8.53
C ASP A 128 1.95 -25.51 -7.82
N TYR A 129 1.14 -24.68 -8.48
CA TYR A 129 -0.13 -24.21 -7.94
C TYR A 129 -1.28 -25.22 -8.08
N GLU A 130 -1.09 -26.31 -8.80
CA GLU A 130 -2.09 -27.37 -8.98
C GLU A 130 -2.05 -28.40 -7.86
N SER A 131 -0.86 -28.64 -7.29
CA SER A 131 -0.66 -29.57 -6.20
C SER A 131 -0.99 -28.94 -4.84
N LYS A 132 -1.33 -29.78 -3.85
CA LYS A 132 -1.48 -29.30 -2.48
C LYS A 132 -0.12 -28.83 -1.94
N PRO A 133 -0.07 -27.66 -1.28
CA PRO A 133 1.15 -27.17 -0.65
C PRO A 133 1.71 -28.17 0.36
N ASP A 134 3.01 -28.43 0.28
CA ASP A 134 3.70 -29.43 1.11
C ASP A 134 4.77 -28.74 1.98
N LYS A 135 4.61 -28.85 3.30
CA LYS A 135 5.51 -28.25 4.28
C LYS A 135 6.89 -28.92 4.26
N ASP A 136 6.95 -30.24 4.02
CA ASP A 136 8.19 -30.98 4.02
C ASP A 136 9.06 -30.58 2.82
N LYS A 137 8.46 -30.36 1.66
CA LYS A 137 9.17 -29.80 0.48
C LYS A 137 9.76 -28.41 0.76
N VAL A 138 9.07 -27.57 1.55
CA VAL A 138 9.61 -26.26 1.94
C VAL A 138 10.85 -26.43 2.84
N ILE A 139 10.78 -27.29 3.83
CA ILE A 139 11.89 -27.59 4.74
C ILE A 139 13.08 -28.17 3.97
N GLU A 140 12.83 -29.09 3.05
CA GLU A 140 13.86 -29.73 2.23
C GLU A 140 14.57 -28.71 1.33
N ARG A 141 13.80 -27.85 0.60
CA ARG A 141 14.36 -26.83 -0.28
C ARG A 141 15.26 -25.83 0.44
N TYR A 142 14.91 -25.48 1.66
CA TYR A 142 15.69 -24.57 2.49
C TYR A 142 16.62 -25.27 3.50
N SER A 143 16.79 -26.59 3.42
CA SER A 143 17.52 -27.38 4.40
C SER A 143 18.95 -26.92 4.68
N LYS A 144 19.60 -26.30 3.67
CA LYS A 144 20.97 -25.75 3.77
C LYS A 144 21.01 -24.28 4.20
N SER A 145 19.89 -23.70 4.58
CA SER A 145 19.77 -22.30 4.97
C SER A 145 19.08 -22.13 6.33
N ILE A 146 19.25 -20.97 6.93
CA ILE A 146 18.57 -20.60 8.20
C ILE A 146 17.05 -20.62 8.02
N LEU A 147 16.54 -20.33 6.82
CA LEU A 147 15.11 -20.40 6.50
C LEU A 147 14.54 -21.83 6.68
N GLY A 148 15.31 -22.87 6.42
CA GLY A 148 14.86 -24.25 6.66
C GLY A 148 14.55 -24.52 8.13
N GLN A 149 15.41 -24.06 9.04
CA GLN A 149 15.15 -24.17 10.47
C GLN A 149 13.99 -23.25 10.90
N TYR A 150 13.90 -22.05 10.34
CA TYR A 150 12.80 -21.11 10.57
C TYR A 150 11.44 -21.74 10.25
N PHE A 151 11.28 -22.30 9.05
CA PHE A 151 10.03 -22.94 8.63
C PHE A 151 9.73 -24.22 9.43
N ARG A 152 10.75 -25.02 9.74
CA ARG A 152 10.57 -26.18 10.59
C ARG A 152 10.02 -25.81 11.97
N ASP A 153 10.62 -24.81 12.63
CA ASP A 153 10.19 -24.35 13.95
C ASP A 153 8.73 -23.84 13.94
N ILE A 154 8.30 -23.17 12.86
CA ILE A 154 6.94 -22.69 12.71
C ILE A 154 5.96 -23.85 12.42
N TYR A 155 6.30 -24.71 11.47
CA TYR A 155 5.40 -25.81 11.08
C TYR A 155 5.25 -26.88 12.17
N ASP A 156 6.28 -27.09 12.98
CA ASP A 156 6.26 -27.96 14.16
C ASP A 156 5.59 -27.28 15.38
N GLY A 157 5.23 -25.99 15.30
CA GLY A 157 4.66 -25.23 16.40
C GLY A 157 5.64 -24.92 17.55
N LYS A 158 6.95 -25.07 17.32
CA LYS A 158 8.01 -24.73 18.30
C LYS A 158 8.16 -23.22 18.47
N ARG A 159 7.88 -22.44 17.45
CA ARG A 159 7.87 -20.98 17.49
C ARG A 159 6.52 -20.45 17.04
N LYS A 160 5.97 -19.54 17.82
CA LYS A 160 4.68 -18.90 17.56
C LYS A 160 4.88 -17.61 16.75
N THR A 161 4.13 -17.46 15.70
CA THR A 161 4.10 -16.26 14.87
C THR A 161 2.84 -15.45 15.14
N VAL A 162 2.97 -14.14 15.17
CA VAL A 162 1.84 -13.21 15.20
C VAL A 162 1.99 -12.22 14.04
N LEU A 163 0.95 -12.11 13.23
CA LEU A 163 0.88 -11.16 12.13
C LEU A 163 -0.14 -10.05 12.46
N LYS A 164 0.34 -8.80 12.49
CA LYS A 164 -0.51 -7.61 12.43
C LYS A 164 -0.70 -7.24 10.96
N SER A 165 -1.92 -7.41 10.46
CA SER A 165 -2.26 -7.13 9.06
C SER A 165 -2.41 -5.63 8.78
N GLN A 166 -2.34 -5.26 7.49
CA GLN A 166 -2.47 -3.88 7.01
C GLN A 166 -3.85 -3.27 7.25
N PHE A 167 -4.93 -4.02 7.01
CA PHE A 167 -6.31 -3.50 6.93
C PHE A 167 -6.98 -3.38 8.30
N VAL A 168 -6.67 -2.31 9.04
CA VAL A 168 -7.28 -2.04 10.35
C VAL A 168 -8.73 -1.53 10.26
N ASP A 169 -9.10 -0.92 9.14
CA ASP A 169 -10.47 -0.48 8.82
C ASP A 169 -11.49 -1.62 8.71
N GLN A 170 -11.02 -2.86 8.52
CA GLN A 170 -11.87 -4.05 8.54
C GLN A 170 -12.18 -4.54 9.96
N ILE A 171 -11.43 -4.12 10.98
CA ILE A 171 -11.63 -4.57 12.37
C ILE A 171 -13.08 -4.35 12.84
N PRO A 172 -13.73 -3.19 12.60
CA PRO A 172 -15.12 -2.98 13.00
C PRO A 172 -16.15 -3.93 12.36
N ARG A 173 -15.78 -4.57 11.25
CA ARG A 173 -16.65 -5.55 10.55
C ARG A 173 -16.53 -6.95 11.15
N ILE A 174 -15.35 -7.31 11.67
CA ILE A 174 -15.03 -8.65 12.16
C ILE A 174 -15.03 -8.77 13.68
N ALA A 175 -14.74 -7.68 14.40
CA ALA A 175 -14.72 -7.63 15.86
C ALA A 175 -15.92 -6.85 16.41
N LYS A 176 -16.41 -7.27 17.60
CA LYS A 176 -17.52 -6.63 18.32
C LYS A 176 -17.09 -6.38 19.76
N GLY A 177 -17.60 -5.29 20.34
CA GLY A 177 -17.34 -4.92 21.72
C GLY A 177 -16.40 -3.72 21.84
N THR A 178 -15.99 -3.43 23.06
CA THR A 178 -15.10 -2.31 23.38
C THR A 178 -13.63 -2.66 23.09
N ILE A 179 -12.81 -1.61 22.94
CA ILE A 179 -11.34 -1.76 22.80
C ILE A 179 -10.78 -2.57 23.95
N ARG A 180 -11.26 -2.32 25.20
CA ARG A 180 -10.85 -3.08 26.39
C ARG A 180 -11.12 -4.57 26.23
N GLU A 181 -12.35 -4.96 25.91
CA GLU A 181 -12.74 -6.38 25.76
C GLU A 181 -11.91 -7.13 24.72
N ILE A 182 -11.56 -6.46 23.63
CA ILE A 182 -10.73 -7.06 22.57
C ILE A 182 -9.29 -7.25 23.05
N LEU A 183 -8.72 -6.26 23.75
CA LEU A 183 -7.38 -6.37 24.31
C LEU A 183 -7.30 -7.43 25.41
N GLU A 184 -8.31 -7.52 26.29
CA GLU A 184 -8.40 -8.54 27.34
C GLU A 184 -8.44 -9.96 26.74
N LYS A 185 -9.20 -10.19 25.69
CA LYS A 185 -9.22 -11.48 24.96
C LYS A 185 -7.88 -11.83 24.33
N ALA A 186 -7.10 -10.84 23.92
CA ALA A 186 -5.78 -11.04 23.34
C ALA A 186 -4.66 -11.17 24.38
N ASN A 187 -4.93 -10.87 25.65
CA ASN A 187 -3.94 -10.76 26.70
C ASN A 187 -3.46 -12.11 27.22
N ILE A 188 -2.69 -12.82 26.41
CA ILE A 188 -2.02 -14.07 26.78
C ILE A 188 -0.77 -13.80 27.61
N SER A 189 -0.09 -12.69 27.37
CA SER A 189 1.15 -12.31 28.07
C SER A 189 0.94 -11.76 29.49
N GLY A 190 -0.29 -11.39 29.86
CA GLY A 190 -0.60 -10.76 31.16
C GLY A 190 -0.16 -9.29 31.27
N LYS A 191 0.19 -8.62 30.16
CA LYS A 191 0.78 -7.27 30.12
C LYS A 191 -0.18 -6.19 29.65
N LEU A 192 -1.49 -6.34 29.90
CA LEU A 192 -2.50 -5.44 29.40
C LEU A 192 -2.25 -3.98 29.78
N ASP A 193 -1.99 -3.70 31.06
CA ASP A 193 -1.82 -2.34 31.56
C ASP A 193 -0.56 -1.67 30.97
N GLU A 194 0.54 -2.42 30.84
CA GLU A 194 1.77 -1.98 30.18
C GLU A 194 1.48 -1.56 28.73
N VAL A 195 0.82 -2.41 27.95
CA VAL A 195 0.49 -2.15 26.56
C VAL A 195 -0.49 -1.00 26.39
N VAL A 196 -1.48 -0.88 27.28
CA VAL A 196 -2.44 0.25 27.28
C VAL A 196 -1.72 1.57 27.51
N GLN A 197 -0.78 1.63 28.42
CA GLN A 197 0.04 2.83 28.68
C GLN A 197 0.97 3.12 27.50
N ASP A 198 1.69 2.13 27.01
CA ASP A 198 2.65 2.23 25.92
C ASP A 198 2.01 2.77 24.62
N LEU A 199 0.76 2.40 24.36
CA LEU A 199 0.04 2.82 23.17
C LEU A 199 -0.91 4.01 23.39
N ASN A 200 -0.90 4.62 24.59
CA ASN A 200 -1.80 5.71 24.96
C ASN A 200 -3.28 5.39 24.62
N LEU A 201 -3.75 4.21 25.03
CA LEU A 201 -5.11 3.73 24.80
C LEU A 201 -6.06 3.95 25.96
N ALA A 202 -5.58 4.43 27.12
CA ALA A 202 -6.36 4.55 28.36
C ALA A 202 -7.71 5.25 28.16
N ASN A 203 -7.73 6.37 27.43
CA ASN A 203 -8.94 7.17 27.19
C ASN A 203 -9.91 6.54 26.16
N SER A 204 -9.49 5.53 25.44
CA SER A 204 -10.27 4.88 24.39
C SER A 204 -10.79 3.49 24.77
N LEU A 205 -10.43 2.98 25.95
CA LEU A 205 -10.75 1.62 26.36
C LEU A 205 -12.24 1.29 26.40
N SER A 206 -13.07 2.24 26.81
CA SER A 206 -14.53 2.07 26.91
C SER A 206 -15.25 2.25 25.57
N LYS A 207 -14.53 2.69 24.51
CA LYS A 207 -15.09 2.99 23.22
C LYS A 207 -15.39 1.69 22.45
N ASP A 208 -16.57 1.64 21.82
CA ASP A 208 -16.92 0.56 20.90
C ASP A 208 -16.02 0.63 19.66
N VAL A 209 -15.56 -0.53 19.20
CA VAL A 209 -14.64 -0.64 18.04
C VAL A 209 -15.23 -0.02 16.77
N LYS A 210 -16.56 0.00 16.62
CA LYS A 210 -17.23 0.61 15.46
C LYS A 210 -17.14 2.13 15.42
N SER A 211 -16.97 2.76 16.58
CA SER A 211 -16.84 4.21 16.71
C SER A 211 -15.39 4.67 16.87
N ALA A 212 -14.44 3.72 16.85
CA ALA A 212 -13.03 4.01 16.99
C ALA A 212 -12.48 4.70 15.72
N SER A 213 -11.59 5.66 15.93
CA SER A 213 -10.84 6.30 14.83
C SER A 213 -9.81 5.36 14.21
N GLY A 214 -9.33 5.68 13.00
CA GLY A 214 -8.29 4.88 12.34
C GLY A 214 -7.02 4.73 13.18
N GLY A 215 -6.59 5.77 13.90
CA GLY A 215 -5.46 5.71 14.83
C GLY A 215 -5.71 4.80 16.03
N GLU A 216 -6.92 4.84 16.62
CA GLU A 216 -7.30 3.94 17.70
C GLU A 216 -7.37 2.48 17.24
N LEU A 217 -7.91 2.22 16.04
CA LEU A 217 -7.92 0.89 15.43
C LEU A 217 -6.51 0.38 15.15
N GLN A 218 -5.62 1.26 14.69
CA GLN A 218 -4.21 0.92 14.45
C GLN A 218 -3.52 0.54 15.77
N LYS A 219 -3.68 1.34 16.82
CA LYS A 219 -3.15 1.06 18.15
C LYS A 219 -3.76 -0.22 18.77
N LEU A 220 -5.05 -0.46 18.56
CA LEU A 220 -5.70 -1.70 18.95
C LEU A 220 -5.08 -2.91 18.25
N ALA A 221 -4.86 -2.85 16.92
CA ALA A 221 -4.24 -3.94 16.17
C ALA A 221 -2.81 -4.24 16.64
N ILE A 222 -2.01 -3.20 16.90
CA ILE A 222 -0.65 -3.32 17.44
C ILE A 222 -0.70 -3.88 18.87
N GLY A 223 -1.58 -3.36 19.73
CA GLY A 223 -1.75 -3.82 21.09
C GLY A 223 -2.14 -5.30 21.18
N THR A 224 -3.08 -5.75 20.33
CA THR A 224 -3.43 -7.18 20.26
C THR A 224 -2.25 -8.04 19.84
N ALA A 225 -1.38 -7.54 18.94
CA ALA A 225 -0.19 -8.26 18.53
C ALA A 225 0.86 -8.33 19.65
N PHE A 226 1.04 -7.25 20.42
CA PHE A 226 1.97 -7.21 21.56
C PHE A 226 1.53 -8.10 22.75
N LEU A 227 0.22 -8.19 22.98
CA LEU A 227 -0.37 -8.99 24.07
C LEU A 227 -0.34 -10.49 23.81
N LYS A 228 -0.19 -10.92 22.56
CA LYS A 228 -0.03 -12.32 22.22
C LYS A 228 1.39 -12.80 22.57
N ASP A 229 1.47 -14.02 23.09
CA ASP A 229 2.74 -14.70 23.36
C ASP A 229 3.33 -15.21 22.03
N ALA A 230 4.17 -14.38 21.39
CA ALA A 230 4.79 -14.67 20.11
C ALA A 230 6.32 -14.63 20.20
N ASP A 231 6.99 -15.57 19.52
CA ASP A 231 8.44 -15.59 19.32
C ASP A 231 8.84 -14.74 18.12
N ILE A 232 7.92 -14.63 17.16
CA ILE A 232 8.10 -13.91 15.89
C ILE A 232 6.94 -12.95 15.71
N LEU A 233 7.25 -11.67 15.62
CA LEU A 233 6.29 -10.60 15.40
C LEU A 233 6.44 -10.06 13.98
N LEU A 234 5.37 -10.16 13.21
CA LEU A 234 5.29 -9.66 11.83
C LEU A 234 4.32 -8.49 11.80
N ILE A 235 4.75 -7.32 11.32
CA ILE A 235 3.95 -6.10 11.34
C ILE A 235 3.88 -5.51 9.93
N ASP A 236 2.68 -5.45 9.37
CA ASP A 236 2.44 -4.83 8.09
C ASP A 236 1.89 -3.41 8.31
N GLU A 237 2.67 -2.39 7.90
CA GLU A 237 2.38 -0.96 8.05
C GLU A 237 2.01 -0.55 9.49
N MET A 238 3.02 -0.28 10.32
CA MET A 238 2.79 0.11 11.71
C MET A 238 2.42 1.59 11.89
N THR A 239 2.80 2.46 10.96
CA THR A 239 2.67 3.91 11.11
C THR A 239 1.41 4.51 10.51
N SER A 240 0.63 3.73 9.77
CA SER A 240 -0.62 4.18 9.14
C SER A 240 -1.60 4.75 10.17
N TYR A 241 -2.23 5.89 9.85
CA TYR A 241 -3.20 6.62 10.69
C TYR A 241 -2.65 7.26 11.98
N LEU A 242 -1.36 7.13 12.27
CA LEU A 242 -0.73 7.64 13.48
C LEU A 242 -0.06 9.00 13.21
N ASP A 243 -0.05 9.86 14.21
CA ASP A 243 0.77 11.07 14.19
C ASP A 243 2.25 10.76 14.49
N ILE A 244 3.10 11.77 14.31
CA ILE A 244 4.56 11.60 14.46
C ILE A 244 4.93 11.09 15.85
N SER A 245 4.32 11.63 16.91
CA SER A 245 4.64 11.23 18.29
C SER A 245 4.25 9.78 18.56
N GLU A 246 3.08 9.36 18.07
CA GLU A 246 2.60 8.00 18.19
C GLU A 246 3.47 7.02 17.38
N ARG A 247 3.92 7.39 16.15
CA ARG A 247 4.85 6.59 15.35
C ARG A 247 6.17 6.37 16.06
N LEU A 248 6.76 7.43 16.61
CA LEU A 248 8.01 7.35 17.35
C LEU A 248 7.88 6.45 18.58
N ASN A 249 6.80 6.59 19.33
CA ASN A 249 6.56 5.76 20.51
C ASN A 249 6.46 4.26 20.17
N ILE A 250 5.68 3.92 19.12
CA ILE A 250 5.57 2.52 18.66
C ILE A 250 6.91 2.00 18.14
N ALA A 251 7.66 2.83 17.44
CA ALA A 251 8.99 2.47 16.93
C ALA A 251 9.95 2.08 18.08
N ILE A 252 9.97 2.85 19.17
CA ILE A 252 10.75 2.53 20.39
C ILE A 252 10.32 1.16 20.94
N LYS A 253 9.01 0.92 21.08
CA LYS A 253 8.50 -0.35 21.62
C LYS A 253 8.85 -1.54 20.74
N ILE A 254 8.83 -1.39 19.43
CA ILE A 254 9.27 -2.43 18.49
C ILE A 254 10.76 -2.76 18.69
N GLN A 255 11.62 -1.75 18.82
CA GLN A 255 13.05 -1.98 19.10
C GLN A 255 13.27 -2.67 20.46
N GLU A 256 12.51 -2.30 21.49
CA GLU A 256 12.57 -2.98 22.79
C GLU A 256 12.17 -4.45 22.69
N MET A 257 11.11 -4.76 21.93
CA MET A 257 10.66 -6.14 21.72
C MET A 257 11.65 -6.93 20.87
N ALA A 258 12.29 -6.32 19.89
CA ALA A 258 13.28 -6.96 19.03
C ALA A 258 14.50 -7.48 19.81
N LYS A 259 14.85 -6.90 20.95
CA LYS A 259 15.93 -7.42 21.83
C LYS A 259 15.68 -8.86 22.31
N LYS A 260 14.43 -9.32 22.31
CA LYS A 260 14.02 -10.64 22.85
C LYS A 260 13.30 -11.51 21.83
N LYS A 261 12.82 -10.93 20.73
CA LYS A 261 11.99 -11.58 19.72
C LYS A 261 12.56 -11.35 18.32
N THR A 262 12.16 -12.15 17.37
CA THR A 262 12.36 -11.85 15.94
C THR A 262 11.27 -10.89 15.50
N VAL A 263 11.63 -9.74 14.97
CA VAL A 263 10.67 -8.74 14.46
C VAL A 263 10.89 -8.52 12.98
N PHE A 264 9.81 -8.62 12.21
CA PHE A 264 9.85 -8.35 10.78
C PHE A 264 8.77 -7.32 10.44
N VAL A 265 9.17 -6.22 9.83
CA VAL A 265 8.28 -5.09 9.53
C VAL A 265 8.20 -4.79 8.03
N VAL A 266 7.02 -4.44 7.55
CA VAL A 266 6.82 -3.77 6.28
C VAL A 266 6.46 -2.32 6.59
N GLU A 267 7.24 -1.37 6.08
CA GLU A 267 7.02 0.03 6.38
C GLU A 267 7.34 0.91 5.16
N HIS A 268 6.60 2.00 5.01
CA HIS A 268 6.74 2.96 3.92
C HIS A 268 7.29 4.31 4.38
N ASP A 269 7.26 4.60 5.68
CA ASP A 269 7.89 5.77 6.28
C ASP A 269 9.40 5.52 6.38
N LEU A 270 10.17 6.10 5.47
CA LEU A 270 11.60 5.86 5.37
C LEU A 270 12.38 6.36 6.60
N ALA A 271 11.91 7.42 7.24
CA ALA A 271 12.55 7.95 8.44
C ALA A 271 12.40 6.99 9.62
N ILE A 272 11.20 6.47 9.82
CA ILE A 272 10.94 5.46 10.85
C ILE A 272 11.70 4.17 10.53
N LEU A 273 11.68 3.73 9.27
CA LEU A 273 12.35 2.52 8.82
C LEU A 273 13.86 2.60 9.04
N ASP A 274 14.51 3.72 8.68
CA ASP A 274 15.95 3.92 8.91
C ASP A 274 16.31 3.90 10.40
N TRP A 275 15.41 4.40 11.24
CA TRP A 275 15.65 4.45 12.67
C TRP A 275 15.50 3.10 13.37
N ILE A 276 14.53 2.25 12.95
CA ILE A 276 14.24 0.99 13.68
C ILE A 276 14.90 -0.23 13.08
N ALA A 277 15.18 -0.26 11.77
CA ALA A 277 15.61 -1.47 11.10
C ALA A 277 17.12 -1.68 11.22
N ASP A 278 17.50 -2.86 11.76
CA ASP A 278 18.88 -3.32 11.74
C ASP A 278 19.30 -3.74 10.33
N SER A 279 18.34 -4.28 9.56
CA SER A 279 18.57 -4.71 8.20
C SER A 279 17.31 -4.57 7.35
N VAL A 280 17.49 -4.37 6.05
CA VAL A 280 16.40 -4.14 5.09
C VAL A 280 16.56 -5.03 3.86
N HIS A 281 15.48 -5.70 3.48
CA HIS A 281 15.32 -6.32 2.17
C HIS A 281 14.51 -5.37 1.26
N LEU A 282 15.02 -5.12 0.07
CA LEU A 282 14.25 -4.42 -0.96
C LEU A 282 13.43 -5.41 -1.76
N VAL A 283 12.27 -4.98 -2.26
CA VAL A 283 11.46 -5.74 -3.20
C VAL A 283 11.29 -4.93 -4.47
N TYR A 284 11.65 -5.54 -5.59
CA TYR A 284 11.45 -4.96 -6.90
C TYR A 284 10.65 -5.89 -7.80
N GLY A 285 10.17 -5.39 -8.92
CA GLY A 285 9.38 -6.17 -9.87
C GLY A 285 8.36 -5.32 -10.62
N GLN A 286 7.23 -5.92 -10.94
CA GLN A 286 6.10 -5.22 -11.57
C GLN A 286 4.83 -5.46 -10.78
N SER A 287 4.19 -4.35 -10.39
CA SER A 287 2.98 -4.39 -9.55
C SER A 287 1.89 -5.30 -10.10
N GLY A 288 1.44 -6.24 -9.26
CA GLY A 288 0.42 -7.24 -9.58
C GLY A 288 0.88 -8.34 -10.54
N ALA A 289 2.17 -8.41 -10.87
CA ALA A 289 2.70 -9.41 -11.77
C ALA A 289 3.77 -10.28 -11.12
N TYR A 290 4.82 -9.66 -10.61
CA TYR A 290 5.84 -10.39 -9.89
C TYR A 290 6.60 -9.48 -8.91
N GLY A 291 7.19 -10.09 -7.90
CA GLY A 291 8.10 -9.45 -6.97
C GLY A 291 9.32 -10.30 -6.69
N VAL A 292 10.47 -9.66 -6.60
CA VAL A 292 11.76 -10.27 -6.27
C VAL A 292 12.29 -9.61 -5.01
N THR A 293 12.52 -10.41 -3.98
CA THR A 293 13.16 -9.92 -2.75
C THR A 293 14.68 -9.99 -2.92
N VAL A 294 15.36 -8.87 -2.73
CA VAL A 294 16.83 -8.82 -2.79
C VAL A 294 17.46 -9.31 -1.49
N LYS A 295 18.75 -9.58 -1.54
CA LYS A 295 19.52 -9.89 -0.34
C LYS A 295 19.46 -8.74 0.65
N GLN A 296 19.64 -9.06 1.90
CA GLN A 296 19.69 -8.14 3.03
C GLN A 296 20.79 -7.10 2.86
N LYS A 297 20.45 -5.85 3.20
CA LYS A 297 21.37 -4.69 3.20
C LYS A 297 21.21 -3.92 4.51
N SER A 298 22.17 -3.09 4.87
CA SER A 298 21.98 -2.12 5.97
C SER A 298 20.86 -1.14 5.60
N SER A 299 20.15 -0.59 6.61
CA SER A 299 19.03 0.34 6.40
C SER A 299 19.42 1.51 5.51
N SER A 300 20.51 2.17 5.82
CA SER A 300 21.02 3.33 5.06
C SER A 300 21.32 2.98 3.59
N LYS A 301 21.98 1.85 3.31
CA LYS A 301 22.26 1.41 1.93
C LYS A 301 20.99 1.12 1.16
N ALA A 302 20.08 0.36 1.76
CA ALA A 302 18.81 0.00 1.13
C ALA A 302 17.96 1.25 0.82
N ILE A 303 17.84 2.19 1.75
CA ILE A 303 17.09 3.42 1.57
C ILE A 303 17.71 4.27 0.47
N ASN A 304 19.03 4.44 0.44
CA ASN A 304 19.70 5.21 -0.60
C ASN A 304 19.54 4.57 -1.99
N GLU A 305 19.64 3.25 -2.11
CA GLU A 305 19.36 2.55 -3.37
C GLU A 305 17.89 2.71 -3.78
N PHE A 306 16.95 2.62 -2.84
CA PHE A 306 15.53 2.85 -3.10
C PHE A 306 15.26 4.29 -3.57
N LEU A 307 15.91 5.30 -2.97
CA LEU A 307 15.78 6.70 -3.35
C LEU A 307 16.44 6.99 -4.70
N SER A 308 17.62 6.43 -4.97
CA SER A 308 18.29 6.56 -6.27
C SER A 308 17.52 5.89 -7.42
N GLY A 309 16.64 4.94 -7.10
CA GLY A 309 15.90 4.17 -8.09
C GLY A 309 16.74 3.11 -8.80
N TYR A 310 17.92 2.77 -8.28
CA TYR A 310 18.83 1.79 -8.87
C TYR A 310 19.43 0.87 -7.82
N LEU A 311 19.22 -0.43 -7.97
CA LEU A 311 19.76 -1.48 -7.12
C LEU A 311 21.10 -1.91 -7.67
N GLN A 312 22.19 -1.55 -6.98
CA GLN A 312 23.55 -1.69 -7.51
C GLN A 312 23.98 -3.14 -7.65
N GLU A 313 23.74 -3.96 -6.62
CA GLU A 313 24.18 -5.37 -6.61
C GLU A 313 23.40 -6.23 -7.59
N GLU A 314 22.11 -5.93 -7.76
CA GLU A 314 21.21 -6.61 -8.67
C GLU A 314 21.29 -6.07 -10.11
N ASN A 315 21.95 -4.93 -10.31
CA ASN A 315 22.00 -4.19 -11.57
C ASN A 315 20.61 -3.91 -12.16
N VAL A 316 19.66 -3.52 -11.30
CA VAL A 316 18.26 -3.29 -11.68
C VAL A 316 17.85 -1.85 -11.43
N ARG A 317 17.27 -1.21 -12.43
CA ARG A 317 16.64 0.10 -12.30
C ARG A 317 15.15 -0.07 -11.98
N ILE A 318 14.75 0.37 -10.77
CA ILE A 318 13.37 0.27 -10.28
C ILE A 318 12.55 1.54 -10.59
N ARG A 319 13.24 2.65 -10.89
CA ARG A 319 12.62 3.94 -11.23
C ARG A 319 13.54 4.76 -12.13
N PRO A 320 13.02 5.48 -13.14
CA PRO A 320 13.85 6.23 -14.10
C PRO A 320 14.48 7.50 -13.53
N TYR A 321 14.06 7.97 -12.38
CA TYR A 321 14.54 9.19 -11.70
C TYR A 321 14.95 8.87 -10.26
N SER A 322 15.90 9.64 -9.73
CA SER A 322 16.25 9.66 -8.31
C SER A 322 15.32 10.60 -7.53
N ILE A 323 15.20 10.36 -6.23
CA ILE A 323 14.60 11.29 -5.27
C ILE A 323 15.77 11.83 -4.45
N ASP A 324 16.07 13.11 -4.65
CA ASP A 324 17.14 13.79 -3.96
C ASP A 324 16.54 14.84 -3.02
N PHE A 325 17.00 14.88 -1.78
CA PHE A 325 16.62 15.89 -0.81
C PHE A 325 17.68 17.01 -0.85
N ASP A 326 17.51 17.92 -1.80
CA ASP A 326 18.36 19.10 -1.87
C ASP A 326 18.04 20.06 -0.72
N GLU A 327 19.05 20.53 -0.03
CA GLU A 327 18.98 21.69 0.86
C GLU A 327 18.79 23.00 0.04
N LYS A 328 17.72 23.05 -0.75
CA LYS A 328 17.34 24.30 -1.41
C LYS A 328 16.76 25.22 -0.34
N GLY A 329 17.60 26.01 0.27
CA GLY A 329 17.15 27.22 0.93
C GLY A 329 16.37 28.06 -0.09
N PHE A 330 15.06 28.00 -0.04
CA PHE A 330 14.20 28.89 -0.83
C PHE A 330 14.36 30.31 -0.29
N VAL A 331 15.37 31.01 -0.76
CA VAL A 331 15.41 32.48 -0.66
C VAL A 331 14.40 32.97 -1.71
N ARG A 332 13.15 33.15 -1.31
CA ARG A 332 12.16 33.84 -2.15
C ARG A 332 12.57 35.29 -2.25
N THR A 333 13.11 35.68 -3.38
CA THR A 333 13.51 37.05 -3.68
C THR A 333 12.35 37.92 -4.19
N GLN A 334 11.18 37.32 -4.50
CA GLN A 334 10.01 38.02 -4.99
C GLN A 334 8.81 37.75 -4.09
N VAL A 335 8.03 38.81 -3.81
CA VAL A 335 6.73 38.71 -3.12
C VAL A 335 5.76 38.03 -4.08
N SER A 336 5.32 36.83 -3.73
CA SER A 336 4.33 36.08 -4.52
C SER A 336 2.93 36.59 -4.19
N PRO A 337 2.00 36.64 -5.14
CA PRO A 337 0.61 37.02 -4.86
C PRO A 337 -0.02 36.07 -3.85
N GLU A 338 -0.80 36.62 -2.93
CA GLU A 338 -1.61 35.83 -2.00
C GLU A 338 -2.75 35.13 -2.74
N LEU A 339 -2.96 33.86 -2.46
CA LEU A 339 -4.06 33.07 -2.99
C LEU A 339 -5.23 32.97 -2.01
N VAL A 340 -4.93 32.84 -0.73
CA VAL A 340 -5.92 32.73 0.35
C VAL A 340 -5.40 33.54 1.52
N ARG A 341 -6.26 34.34 2.13
CA ARG A 341 -5.98 35.08 3.35
C ARG A 341 -7.08 34.81 4.36
N TRP A 342 -6.74 34.72 5.64
CA TRP A 342 -7.72 34.62 6.72
C TRP A 342 -7.33 35.51 7.90
N ASN A 343 -8.35 35.96 8.64
CA ASN A 343 -8.19 36.70 9.90
C ASN A 343 -8.03 35.77 11.09
N ASN A 344 -7.80 36.32 12.27
CA ASN A 344 -7.92 35.56 13.52
C ASN A 344 -9.35 35.05 13.66
N PHE A 345 -9.50 33.74 13.93
CA PHE A 345 -10.81 33.15 14.19
C PHE A 345 -10.75 32.05 15.24
N THR A 346 -11.89 31.82 15.88
CA THR A 346 -12.09 30.75 16.86
C THR A 346 -13.27 29.90 16.45
N ILE A 347 -13.12 28.57 16.53
CA ILE A 347 -14.20 27.61 16.26
C ILE A 347 -14.35 26.68 17.45
N ASN A 348 -15.59 26.53 17.96
CA ASN A 348 -15.93 25.61 19.02
C ASN A 348 -16.69 24.40 18.45
N LEU A 349 -16.20 23.20 18.71
CA LEU A 349 -16.80 21.93 18.27
C LEU A 349 -17.00 21.04 19.52
N GLY A 350 -18.14 21.19 20.19
CA GLY A 350 -18.36 20.56 21.48
C GLY A 350 -17.36 21.08 22.53
N ASP A 351 -16.60 20.15 23.11
CA ASP A 351 -15.57 20.49 24.12
C ASP A 351 -14.23 20.93 23.50
N PHE A 352 -14.11 20.92 22.18
CA PHE A 352 -12.87 21.27 21.46
C PHE A 352 -12.95 22.71 20.93
N THR A 353 -11.94 23.52 21.25
CA THR A 353 -11.79 24.90 20.75
C THR A 353 -10.53 24.99 19.89
N LEU A 354 -10.67 25.47 18.65
CA LEU A 354 -9.56 25.79 17.76
C LEU A 354 -9.44 27.30 17.62
N GLU A 355 -8.29 27.84 17.99
CA GLU A 355 -7.92 29.24 17.76
C GLU A 355 -6.91 29.30 16.61
N ALA A 356 -7.24 30.04 15.57
CA ALA A 356 -6.34 30.26 14.42
C ALA A 356 -5.95 31.75 14.37
N LYS A 357 -4.65 32.00 14.27
CA LYS A 357 -4.12 33.34 14.00
C LYS A 357 -4.24 33.67 12.52
N GLU A 358 -4.33 34.97 12.21
CA GLU A 358 -4.32 35.47 10.84
C GLU A 358 -3.11 34.92 10.03
N GLY A 359 -3.31 34.76 8.75
CA GLY A 359 -2.28 34.26 7.86
C GLY A 359 -2.68 34.30 6.41
N SER A 360 -1.74 33.91 5.53
CA SER A 360 -1.99 33.82 4.09
C SER A 360 -1.24 32.65 3.46
N ILE A 361 -1.73 32.23 2.29
CA ILE A 361 -1.10 31.27 1.41
C ILE A 361 -0.76 31.97 0.11
N GLU A 362 0.49 31.91 -0.29
CA GLU A 362 1.01 32.50 -1.52
C GLU A 362 0.98 31.53 -2.70
N THR A 363 1.05 32.08 -3.94
CA THR A 363 1.18 31.29 -5.15
C THR A 363 2.43 30.39 -5.11
N SER A 364 2.35 29.22 -5.75
CA SER A 364 3.48 28.28 -5.88
C SER A 364 4.08 27.85 -4.54
N SER A 365 3.27 27.84 -3.47
CA SER A 365 3.71 27.37 -2.15
C SER A 365 3.12 26.00 -1.82
N VAL A 366 3.90 25.18 -1.12
CA VAL A 366 3.43 23.97 -0.45
C VAL A 366 3.57 24.19 1.04
N ILE A 367 2.45 24.10 1.77
CA ILE A 367 2.42 24.32 3.20
C ILE A 367 2.16 22.98 3.91
N GLY A 368 3.08 22.57 4.76
CA GLY A 368 2.91 21.43 5.66
C GLY A 368 2.29 21.87 6.99
N VAL A 369 1.19 21.21 7.39
CA VAL A 369 0.57 21.40 8.71
C VAL A 369 0.92 20.20 9.60
N LEU A 370 1.79 20.42 10.59
CA LEU A 370 2.27 19.40 11.50
C LEU A 370 1.62 19.57 12.90
N GLY A 371 1.54 18.47 13.63
CA GLY A 371 1.04 18.44 15.00
C GLY A 371 0.39 17.10 15.35
N ALA A 372 0.13 16.87 16.64
CA ALA A 372 -0.51 15.67 17.13
C ALA A 372 -1.94 15.49 16.59
N ASN A 373 -2.48 14.29 16.70
CA ASN A 373 -3.87 14.02 16.32
C ASN A 373 -4.84 14.79 17.25
N ALA A 374 -6.04 15.06 16.76
CA ALA A 374 -7.07 15.83 17.45
C ALA A 374 -6.74 17.31 17.78
N LEU A 375 -5.63 17.88 17.31
CA LEU A 375 -5.31 19.31 17.48
C LEU A 375 -6.02 20.24 16.46
N GLY A 376 -7.00 19.76 15.71
CA GLY A 376 -7.79 20.58 14.80
C GLY A 376 -7.18 20.85 13.43
N LYS A 377 -6.09 20.16 13.00
CA LYS A 377 -5.48 20.33 11.66
C LYS A 377 -6.51 20.22 10.54
N THR A 378 -7.30 19.16 10.56
CA THR A 378 -8.36 18.92 9.56
C THR A 378 -9.47 19.96 9.64
N THR A 379 -9.84 20.41 10.84
CA THR A 379 -10.83 21.46 11.06
C THR A 379 -10.36 22.77 10.45
N PHE A 380 -9.10 23.15 10.71
CA PHE A 380 -8.50 24.34 10.13
C PHE A 380 -8.54 24.33 8.59
N VAL A 381 -8.08 23.22 7.97
CA VAL A 381 -8.10 23.08 6.50
C VAL A 381 -9.54 23.12 5.96
N LYS A 382 -10.52 22.53 6.66
CA LYS A 382 -11.94 22.57 6.26
C LYS A 382 -12.52 23.98 6.31
N VAL A 383 -12.13 24.80 7.31
CA VAL A 383 -12.52 26.21 7.38
C VAL A 383 -11.95 26.99 6.20
N LEU A 384 -10.64 26.85 5.93
CA LEU A 384 -10.00 27.49 4.78
C LEU A 384 -10.63 27.07 3.44
N ALA A 385 -11.06 25.83 3.34
CA ALA A 385 -11.72 25.30 2.15
C ALA A 385 -13.22 25.65 2.03
N GLY A 386 -13.79 26.34 3.03
CA GLY A 386 -15.22 26.67 3.06
C GLY A 386 -16.14 25.46 3.30
N VAL A 387 -15.60 24.32 3.73
CA VAL A 387 -16.38 23.10 4.04
C VAL A 387 -17.01 23.17 5.43
N THR A 388 -16.41 23.90 6.34
CA THR A 388 -16.91 24.13 7.70
C THR A 388 -16.97 25.63 7.94
N GLU A 389 -18.13 26.10 8.37
CA GLU A 389 -18.32 27.51 8.73
C GLU A 389 -17.75 27.78 10.12
N ALA A 390 -17.02 28.88 10.25
CA ALA A 390 -16.61 29.45 11.53
C ALA A 390 -17.15 30.89 11.57
N LYS A 391 -17.96 31.23 12.61
CA LYS A 391 -18.72 32.49 12.67
C LYS A 391 -17.85 33.73 12.51
N ASP A 392 -16.62 33.70 13.04
CA ASP A 392 -15.71 34.84 13.05
C ASP A 392 -14.61 34.72 11.98
N ALA A 393 -14.63 33.65 11.16
CA ALA A 393 -13.64 33.46 10.11
C ALA A 393 -14.03 34.24 8.85
N ILE A 394 -13.18 35.14 8.44
CA ILE A 394 -13.21 35.77 7.14
C ILE A 394 -12.09 35.14 6.34
N VAL A 395 -12.46 34.27 5.38
CA VAL A 395 -11.52 33.63 4.47
C VAL A 395 -11.73 34.23 3.09
N GLU A 396 -10.71 34.88 2.54
CA GLU A 396 -10.74 35.53 1.23
C GLU A 396 -10.00 34.69 0.20
N PRO A 397 -10.65 33.70 -0.43
CA PRO A 397 -10.04 32.94 -1.50
C PRO A 397 -10.06 33.75 -2.80
N ARG A 398 -8.89 33.94 -3.40
CA ARG A 398 -8.75 34.51 -4.75
C ARG A 398 -8.80 33.44 -5.85
N VAL A 399 -8.96 32.19 -5.44
CA VAL A 399 -8.94 30.99 -6.32
C VAL A 399 -10.01 29.99 -5.88
N ARG A 400 -10.37 29.08 -6.76
CA ARG A 400 -11.19 27.93 -6.39
C ARG A 400 -10.39 26.96 -5.58
N ILE A 401 -10.92 26.50 -4.45
CA ILE A 401 -10.25 25.56 -3.54
C ILE A 401 -10.85 24.18 -3.75
N ALA A 402 -10.01 23.19 -4.03
CA ALA A 402 -10.38 21.79 -4.04
C ALA A 402 -9.97 21.15 -2.71
N TYR A 403 -10.91 20.52 -2.02
CA TYR A 403 -10.67 19.81 -0.78
C TYR A 403 -10.74 18.30 -0.99
N LYS A 404 -9.65 17.60 -0.70
CA LYS A 404 -9.60 16.14 -0.68
C LYS A 404 -9.75 15.66 0.77
N PRO A 405 -10.85 14.97 1.14
CA PRO A 405 -11.04 14.45 2.50
C PRO A 405 -10.04 13.33 2.83
N GLN A 406 -9.82 13.09 4.12
CA GLN A 406 -8.92 12.04 4.61
C GLN A 406 -9.42 10.64 4.21
N TYR A 407 -10.72 10.41 4.36
CA TYR A 407 -11.38 9.17 3.95
C TYR A 407 -12.19 9.44 2.70
N ILE A 408 -11.98 8.62 1.69
CA ILE A 408 -12.82 8.60 0.49
C ILE A 408 -13.82 7.48 0.71
N SER A 409 -15.01 7.81 1.20
CA SER A 409 -16.17 6.93 1.17
C SER A 409 -17.01 7.32 -0.03
N THR A 410 -17.37 6.39 -0.86
CA THR A 410 -18.31 6.63 -1.96
C THR A 410 -19.46 5.65 -1.85
N GLU A 411 -20.68 6.18 -1.93
CA GLU A 411 -21.91 5.41 -2.11
C GLU A 411 -22.17 5.15 -3.61
N TYR A 412 -21.24 5.59 -4.46
CA TYR A 412 -21.35 5.44 -5.90
C TYR A 412 -21.07 4.00 -6.33
N GLU A 413 -22.07 3.36 -6.94
CA GLU A 413 -22.01 1.95 -7.38
C GLU A 413 -21.39 1.76 -8.77
N GLY A 414 -21.06 2.84 -9.48
CA GLY A 414 -20.47 2.82 -10.82
C GLY A 414 -18.96 2.64 -10.82
N SER A 415 -18.39 2.61 -12.02
CA SER A 415 -16.93 2.56 -12.20
C SER A 415 -16.25 3.90 -11.87
N VAL A 416 -14.95 3.85 -11.56
CA VAL A 416 -14.12 5.05 -11.31
C VAL A 416 -14.17 6.00 -12.52
N SER A 417 -14.16 5.47 -13.75
CA SER A 417 -14.28 6.29 -14.97
C SER A 417 -15.60 7.03 -15.05
N GLU A 418 -16.71 6.37 -14.74
CA GLU A 418 -18.05 7.00 -14.73
C GLU A 418 -18.12 8.10 -13.69
N LEU A 419 -17.56 7.87 -12.49
CA LEU A 419 -17.50 8.89 -11.43
C LEU A 419 -16.70 10.11 -11.89
N ILE A 420 -15.52 9.91 -12.50
CA ILE A 420 -14.70 10.99 -13.03
C ILE A 420 -15.44 11.75 -14.14
N TYR A 421 -16.08 11.04 -15.07
CA TYR A 421 -16.85 11.69 -16.15
C TYR A 421 -18.04 12.48 -15.62
N ALA A 422 -18.77 11.97 -14.63
CA ALA A 422 -19.87 12.67 -13.99
C ALA A 422 -19.38 13.99 -13.34
N THR A 423 -18.31 13.92 -12.56
CA THR A 423 -17.71 15.09 -11.89
C THR A 423 -17.20 16.13 -12.88
N VAL A 424 -16.56 15.70 -13.98
CA VAL A 424 -16.08 16.61 -15.04
C VAL A 424 -17.24 17.25 -15.78
N LYS A 425 -18.33 16.50 -16.05
CA LYS A 425 -19.51 17.02 -16.74
C LYS A 425 -20.23 18.08 -15.92
N GLU A 426 -20.38 17.88 -14.60
CA GLU A 426 -20.91 18.90 -13.69
C GLU A 426 -20.03 20.16 -13.67
N SER A 427 -18.71 20.00 -13.67
CA SER A 427 -17.75 21.11 -13.74
C SER A 427 -17.83 21.86 -15.07
N ILE A 428 -18.05 21.17 -16.20
CA ILE A 428 -18.19 21.78 -17.53
C ILE A 428 -19.47 22.62 -17.61
N HIS A 429 -20.59 22.18 -17.03
CA HIS A 429 -21.81 22.97 -16.98
C HIS A 429 -21.64 24.28 -16.18
N SER A 430 -20.76 24.29 -15.18
CA SER A 430 -20.43 25.51 -14.42
C SER A 430 -19.40 26.41 -15.13
N VAL A 431 -18.70 25.91 -16.13
CA VAL A 431 -17.53 26.55 -16.81
C VAL A 431 -17.88 27.16 -18.18
N PHE A 432 -19.13 27.08 -18.66
CA PHE A 432 -19.52 27.74 -19.92
C PHE A 432 -19.41 29.27 -19.91
N HIS A 433 -18.82 29.87 -18.87
CA HIS A 433 -18.49 31.28 -18.81
C HIS A 433 -17.00 31.63 -18.67
N PHE A 434 -16.06 30.69 -18.78
CA PHE A 434 -14.62 31.04 -18.74
C PHE A 434 -13.74 30.14 -19.63
N HIS A 435 -12.87 30.80 -20.39
CA HIS A 435 -11.91 30.29 -21.37
C HIS A 435 -11.10 29.08 -20.89
N TRP A 436 -11.03 28.07 -21.74
CA TRP A 436 -10.11 26.96 -21.69
C TRP A 436 -8.65 27.40 -21.86
N THR A 437 -7.92 27.61 -20.80
CA THR A 437 -6.47 27.47 -20.78
C THR A 437 -6.05 27.12 -19.35
N HIS A 438 -5.33 25.99 -19.22
CA HIS A 438 -4.66 25.43 -18.05
C HIS A 438 -5.50 24.56 -17.11
N CYS A 439 -5.13 23.31 -17.17
CA CYS A 439 -5.22 22.21 -16.21
C CYS A 439 -6.12 21.07 -16.61
N ILE A 440 -5.52 20.08 -17.15
CA ILE A 440 -5.43 18.67 -16.72
C ILE A 440 -4.52 17.99 -17.74
N ALA A 441 -3.25 17.81 -17.39
CA ALA A 441 -2.40 16.85 -18.09
C ALA A 441 -2.85 15.45 -17.67
N PHE A 442 -3.69 14.82 -18.50
CA PHE A 442 -3.91 13.39 -18.39
C PHE A 442 -2.67 12.66 -18.91
N PRO A 443 -2.18 11.62 -18.24
CA PRO A 443 -1.16 10.77 -18.83
C PRO A 443 -1.71 10.17 -20.13
N ALA A 444 -0.95 10.27 -21.20
CA ALA A 444 -1.28 9.72 -22.51
C ALA A 444 -1.61 8.22 -22.39
N GLY A 445 -2.85 7.85 -22.67
CA GLY A 445 -3.28 6.45 -22.65
C GLY A 445 -4.77 6.17 -22.56
N PHE A 446 -5.63 7.19 -22.43
CA PHE A 446 -7.07 6.95 -22.47
C PHE A 446 -7.62 7.01 -23.91
N PRO A 447 -8.29 5.95 -24.39
CA PRO A 447 -8.90 5.98 -25.72
C PRO A 447 -10.11 6.92 -25.72
N THR A 448 -10.03 7.99 -26.48
CA THR A 448 -11.18 8.80 -26.85
C THR A 448 -12.09 7.96 -27.76
N LYS A 449 -13.20 7.48 -27.26
CA LYS A 449 -14.30 7.05 -28.14
C LYS A 449 -15.00 8.29 -28.68
N HIS A 450 -14.74 8.60 -29.94
CA HIS A 450 -15.62 9.47 -30.73
C HIS A 450 -16.99 8.79 -30.84
N HIS A 451 -18.00 9.33 -30.21
CA HIS A 451 -19.37 9.14 -30.65
C HIS A 451 -19.71 10.22 -31.67
N HIS A 452 -19.70 9.83 -32.96
CA HIS A 452 -20.48 10.48 -33.97
C HIS A 452 -21.91 9.92 -33.87
N GLY A 453 -22.87 10.82 -33.87
CA GLY A 453 -24.22 10.47 -34.27
C GLY A 453 -25.33 11.02 -33.39
N ILE A 454 -25.92 12.11 -33.89
CA ILE A 454 -27.22 12.77 -33.69
C ILE A 454 -27.37 13.57 -32.40
#